data_587b8b43377db67dd667efe1c66cb666
#
_entry.id   587b8b43377db67dd667efe1c66cb666
#
_cell.length_a   1.000
_cell.length_b   1.000
_cell.length_c   1.000
_cell.angle_alpha   90.00
_cell.angle_beta   90.00
_cell.angle_gamma   90.00
#
_symmetry.space_group_name_H-M   'P 1'
#
loop_
_entity.id
_entity.type
_entity.pdbx_description
1 polymer ?
#
loop_
_entity_poly.entity_id
_entity_poly.type
_entity_poly.pdbx_seq_one_letter_code
_entity_poly.pdbx_strand_id
1 'polypeptide(L)'
;MAPGETYDFRGHTITHSGVYHDSLMTRFGCDSIYTIHLSYLSVAYDTICENETFDFQGMMLWETGVYYDSLRTTNGFDSVYIQHLQVYPKYQFITNDTICRGETYEFRGKIYTEPGIYNDSLVSVAGCDSIYQLRLMVHPSGTRDVYDAYCNTETYVFNGDTIDLSQFRTDTTLIFHETVFNSAKCDS
;
A
#
# COMPACT_ATOMS: atom_id res chain seq x y z
N MET A 1 -20.57 -32.10 -8.67
CA MET A 1 -21.20 -31.45 -9.83
C MET A 1 -21.04 -29.95 -9.59
N ALA A 2 -20.49 -29.21 -10.53
CA ALA A 2 -20.37 -27.77 -10.44
C ALA A 2 -21.67 -27.05 -10.87
N PRO A 3 -21.84 -25.75 -10.57
CA PRO A 3 -23.01 -24.98 -11.02
C PRO A 3 -23.17 -25.02 -12.52
N GLY A 4 -24.34 -25.42 -12.98
CA GLY A 4 -24.67 -25.50 -14.41
C GLY A 4 -24.19 -26.75 -15.14
N GLU A 5 -23.44 -27.61 -14.48
CA GLU A 5 -23.10 -28.92 -15.03
C GLU A 5 -24.29 -29.88 -14.97
N THR A 6 -24.31 -30.82 -15.91
CA THR A 6 -25.29 -31.91 -15.98
C THR A 6 -24.58 -33.23 -15.89
N TYR A 7 -25.22 -34.19 -15.25
CA TYR A 7 -24.73 -35.56 -15.14
C TYR A 7 -25.68 -36.53 -15.81
N ASP A 8 -25.16 -37.37 -16.69
CA ASP A 8 -25.95 -38.43 -17.28
C ASP A 8 -25.94 -39.68 -16.40
N PHE A 9 -27.09 -40.03 -15.88
CA PHE A 9 -27.28 -41.25 -15.13
C PHE A 9 -28.20 -42.21 -15.93
N ARG A 10 -27.57 -43.12 -16.65
CA ARG A 10 -28.23 -44.17 -17.40
C ARG A 10 -29.27 -43.63 -18.41
N GLY A 11 -28.92 -42.56 -19.10
CA GLY A 11 -29.77 -41.90 -20.08
C GLY A 11 -30.70 -40.84 -19.50
N HIS A 12 -30.66 -40.58 -18.20
CA HIS A 12 -31.39 -39.48 -17.56
C HIS A 12 -30.43 -38.34 -17.24
N THR A 13 -30.68 -37.18 -17.78
CA THR A 13 -29.89 -35.97 -17.49
C THR A 13 -30.30 -35.39 -16.15
N ILE A 14 -29.38 -35.40 -15.19
CA ILE A 14 -29.56 -34.83 -13.86
C ILE A 14 -28.92 -33.46 -13.80
N THR A 15 -29.66 -32.47 -13.28
CA THR A 15 -29.23 -31.06 -13.17
C THR A 15 -29.11 -30.56 -11.73
N HIS A 16 -29.50 -31.39 -10.76
CA HIS A 16 -29.52 -31.02 -9.35
C HIS A 16 -28.83 -32.07 -8.47
N SER A 17 -28.35 -31.66 -7.31
CA SER A 17 -27.89 -32.60 -6.28
C SER A 17 -29.06 -33.44 -5.77
N GLY A 18 -28.80 -34.69 -5.45
CA GLY A 18 -29.87 -35.59 -4.99
C GLY A 18 -29.43 -37.06 -4.96
N VAL A 19 -30.32 -37.92 -4.45
CA VAL A 19 -30.21 -39.36 -4.66
C VAL A 19 -31.16 -39.77 -5.77
N TYR A 20 -30.62 -40.43 -6.74
CA TYR A 20 -31.37 -40.89 -7.90
C TYR A 20 -31.27 -42.40 -7.96
N HIS A 21 -32.39 -43.01 -8.26
CA HIS A 21 -32.52 -44.45 -8.36
C HIS A 21 -32.97 -44.80 -9.76
N ASP A 22 -32.39 -45.83 -10.32
CA ASP A 22 -32.82 -46.47 -11.53
C ASP A 22 -32.89 -47.99 -11.31
N SER A 23 -33.89 -48.61 -11.90
CA SER A 23 -34.08 -50.04 -11.78
C SER A 23 -34.06 -50.72 -13.13
N LEU A 24 -33.33 -51.86 -13.20
CA LEU A 24 -33.34 -52.72 -14.38
C LEU A 24 -33.89 -54.06 -14.01
N MET A 25 -34.93 -54.45 -14.73
CA MET A 25 -35.44 -55.79 -14.61
C MET A 25 -34.55 -56.77 -15.42
N THR A 26 -34.00 -57.74 -14.73
CA THR A 26 -33.29 -58.82 -15.42
C THR A 26 -34.22 -59.74 -16.17
N ARG A 27 -33.72 -60.46 -17.15
CA ARG A 27 -34.52 -61.45 -17.93
C ARG A 27 -35.12 -62.57 -17.06
N PHE A 28 -34.72 -62.66 -15.79
CA PHE A 28 -35.26 -63.64 -14.81
C PHE A 28 -36.29 -62.99 -13.86
N GLY A 29 -36.71 -61.74 -14.10
CA GLY A 29 -37.71 -61.03 -13.31
C GLY A 29 -37.21 -60.45 -11.97
N CYS A 30 -35.88 -60.39 -11.77
CA CYS A 30 -35.31 -59.75 -10.60
C CYS A 30 -34.93 -58.32 -10.92
N ASP A 31 -35.29 -57.38 -10.03
CA ASP A 31 -34.90 -55.95 -10.16
C ASP A 31 -33.51 -55.75 -9.60
N SER A 32 -32.68 -55.00 -10.36
CA SER A 32 -31.40 -54.45 -9.89
C SER A 32 -31.57 -52.95 -9.75
N ILE A 33 -31.45 -52.44 -8.51
CA ILE A 33 -31.54 -51.03 -8.20
C ILE A 33 -30.15 -50.42 -8.24
N TYR A 34 -30.00 -49.38 -9.05
CA TYR A 34 -28.80 -48.53 -9.09
C TYR A 34 -29.11 -47.26 -8.37
N THR A 35 -28.22 -46.85 -7.45
CA THR A 35 -28.34 -45.64 -6.69
C THR A 35 -27.13 -44.79 -6.90
N ILE A 36 -27.33 -43.50 -7.25
CA ILE A 36 -26.30 -42.50 -7.30
C ILE A 36 -26.61 -41.37 -6.29
N HIS A 37 -25.60 -40.98 -5.55
CA HIS A 37 -25.62 -39.80 -4.66
C HIS A 37 -24.87 -38.67 -5.38
N LEU A 38 -25.55 -37.60 -5.73
CA LEU A 38 -24.99 -36.47 -6.44
C LEU A 38 -24.95 -35.24 -5.50
N SER A 39 -23.75 -34.84 -5.15
CA SER A 39 -23.50 -33.66 -4.32
C SER A 39 -23.12 -32.44 -5.18
N TYR A 40 -23.40 -31.26 -4.69
CA TYR A 40 -23.02 -30.01 -5.32
C TYR A 40 -21.69 -29.52 -4.76
N LEU A 41 -20.77 -29.12 -5.63
CA LEU A 41 -19.48 -28.58 -5.25
C LEU A 41 -19.30 -27.22 -5.94
N SER A 42 -19.13 -26.16 -5.15
CA SER A 42 -18.78 -24.82 -5.62
C SER A 42 -17.38 -24.46 -5.14
N VAL A 43 -16.54 -24.02 -6.06
CA VAL A 43 -15.19 -23.52 -5.76
C VAL A 43 -15.10 -22.08 -6.22
N ALA A 44 -14.73 -21.17 -5.33
CA ALA A 44 -14.53 -19.77 -5.62
C ALA A 44 -13.11 -19.33 -5.24
N TYR A 45 -12.63 -18.29 -5.92
CA TYR A 45 -11.31 -17.69 -5.70
C TYR A 45 -11.50 -16.18 -5.57
N ASP A 46 -11.13 -15.65 -4.42
CA ASP A 46 -11.23 -14.24 -4.14
C ASP A 46 -9.94 -13.69 -3.53
N THR A 47 -9.78 -12.39 -3.65
CA THR A 47 -8.64 -11.66 -3.13
C THR A 47 -9.10 -10.46 -2.33
N ILE A 48 -8.47 -10.23 -1.19
CA ILE A 48 -8.67 -9.02 -0.37
C ILE A 48 -7.32 -8.42 0.00
N CYS A 49 -7.35 -7.19 0.46
CA CYS A 49 -6.16 -6.53 0.97
C CYS A 49 -6.05 -6.70 2.48
N GLU A 50 -4.84 -6.60 3.00
CA GLU A 50 -4.56 -6.59 4.44
C GLU A 50 -5.47 -5.58 5.17
N ASN A 51 -6.02 -5.98 6.32
CA ASN A 51 -7.02 -5.27 7.12
C ASN A 51 -8.41 -5.17 6.46
N GLU A 52 -8.69 -5.94 5.43
CA GLU A 52 -10.04 -6.14 4.91
C GLU A 52 -10.59 -7.49 5.36
N THR A 53 -11.90 -7.64 5.25
CA THR A 53 -12.59 -8.89 5.59
C THR A 53 -13.44 -9.35 4.41
N PHE A 54 -13.55 -10.65 4.26
CA PHE A 54 -14.38 -11.31 3.26
C PHE A 54 -15.48 -12.12 3.95
N ASP A 55 -16.73 -11.92 3.56
CA ASP A 55 -17.84 -12.71 4.09
C ASP A 55 -18.00 -13.99 3.28
N PHE A 56 -17.72 -15.12 3.93
CA PHE A 56 -17.95 -16.44 3.40
C PHE A 56 -19.06 -17.14 4.16
N GLN A 57 -20.26 -17.16 3.60
CA GLN A 57 -21.43 -17.81 4.18
C GLN A 57 -21.74 -17.36 5.63
N GLY A 58 -21.50 -16.08 5.95
CA GLY A 58 -21.67 -15.52 7.30
C GLY A 58 -20.42 -15.65 8.19
N MET A 59 -19.34 -16.26 7.68
CA MET A 59 -18.04 -16.30 8.34
C MET A 59 -17.14 -15.21 7.78
N MET A 60 -16.66 -14.32 8.66
CA MET A 60 -15.73 -13.24 8.27
C MET A 60 -14.31 -13.78 8.22
N LEU A 61 -13.69 -13.74 7.05
CA LEU A 61 -12.33 -14.23 6.79
C LEU A 61 -11.39 -13.04 6.59
N TRP A 62 -10.15 -13.14 7.11
CA TRP A 62 -9.11 -12.09 7.01
C TRP A 62 -7.70 -12.64 6.77
N GLU A 63 -7.57 -13.97 6.60
CA GLU A 63 -6.30 -14.63 6.36
C GLU A 63 -6.33 -15.40 5.04
N THR A 64 -5.16 -15.55 4.42
CA THR A 64 -5.01 -16.41 3.24
C THR A 64 -5.28 -17.85 3.62
N GLY A 65 -6.14 -18.51 2.87
CA GLY A 65 -6.47 -19.90 3.17
C GLY A 65 -7.47 -20.53 2.22
N VAL A 66 -7.76 -21.78 2.48
CA VAL A 66 -8.85 -22.53 1.83
C VAL A 66 -9.88 -22.84 2.90
N TYR A 67 -11.07 -22.35 2.69
CA TYR A 67 -12.16 -22.45 3.64
C TYR A 67 -13.27 -23.31 3.07
N TYR A 68 -13.91 -24.05 3.95
CA TYR A 68 -14.93 -25.03 3.59
C TYR A 68 -16.20 -24.73 4.37
N ASP A 69 -17.32 -24.78 3.67
CA ASP A 69 -18.63 -24.79 4.30
C ASP A 69 -19.51 -25.85 3.62
N SER A 70 -20.42 -26.43 4.38
CA SER A 70 -21.36 -27.39 3.86
C SER A 70 -22.77 -27.08 4.33
N LEU A 71 -23.66 -26.89 3.37
CA LEU A 71 -25.07 -26.66 3.61
C LEU A 71 -25.86 -27.94 3.33
N ARG A 72 -26.54 -28.42 4.35
CA ARG A 72 -27.45 -29.57 4.20
C ARG A 72 -28.75 -29.10 3.60
N THR A 73 -29.09 -29.59 2.43
CA THR A 73 -30.38 -29.30 1.78
C THR A 73 -31.53 -30.02 2.50
N THR A 74 -32.77 -29.57 2.28
CA THR A 74 -33.98 -30.17 2.84
C THR A 74 -34.14 -31.66 2.49
N ASN A 75 -33.49 -32.11 1.42
CA ASN A 75 -33.48 -33.51 0.96
C ASN A 75 -32.30 -34.31 1.54
N GLY A 76 -31.53 -33.74 2.50
CA GLY A 76 -30.46 -34.43 3.19
C GLY A 76 -29.13 -34.51 2.47
N PHE A 77 -28.95 -33.74 1.36
CA PHE A 77 -27.68 -33.72 0.62
C PHE A 77 -26.85 -32.52 0.99
N ASP A 78 -25.55 -32.73 1.13
CA ASP A 78 -24.59 -31.68 1.44
C ASP A 78 -24.16 -30.99 0.14
N SER A 79 -24.33 -29.64 0.11
CA SER A 79 -23.64 -28.79 -0.86
C SER A 79 -22.36 -28.31 -0.23
N VAL A 80 -21.22 -28.58 -0.85
CA VAL A 80 -19.91 -28.16 -0.35
C VAL A 80 -19.47 -26.91 -1.09
N TYR A 81 -19.13 -25.90 -0.33
CA TYR A 81 -18.57 -24.65 -0.82
C TYR A 81 -17.10 -24.61 -0.41
N ILE A 82 -16.22 -24.31 -1.36
CA ILE A 82 -14.79 -24.16 -1.14
C ILE A 82 -14.41 -22.74 -1.56
N GLN A 83 -13.87 -21.98 -0.63
CA GLN A 83 -13.38 -20.63 -0.86
C GLN A 83 -11.85 -20.61 -0.76
N HIS A 84 -11.17 -20.28 -1.85
CA HIS A 84 -9.77 -19.92 -1.85
C HIS A 84 -9.65 -18.42 -1.68
N LEU A 85 -9.19 -17.97 -0.52
CA LEU A 85 -8.97 -16.57 -0.22
C LEU A 85 -7.48 -16.26 -0.24
N GLN A 86 -7.09 -15.24 -0.98
CA GLN A 86 -5.74 -14.70 -0.98
C GLN A 86 -5.75 -13.29 -0.39
N VAL A 87 -4.98 -13.07 0.66
CA VAL A 87 -4.80 -11.74 1.28
C VAL A 87 -3.48 -11.16 0.80
N TYR A 88 -3.52 -9.97 0.20
CA TYR A 88 -2.34 -9.25 -0.24
C TYR A 88 -1.95 -8.17 0.77
N PRO A 89 -0.64 -8.03 1.07
CA PRO A 89 -0.17 -7.01 1.99
C PRO A 89 -0.33 -5.60 1.41
N LYS A 90 -0.55 -4.62 2.30
CA LYS A 90 -0.45 -3.20 2.02
C LYS A 90 0.94 -2.72 2.45
N TYR A 91 1.64 -2.00 1.58
CA TYR A 91 2.99 -1.50 1.87
C TYR A 91 2.94 -0.01 2.18
N GLN A 92 3.73 0.40 3.17
CA GLN A 92 3.97 1.79 3.47
C GLN A 92 5.47 2.08 3.39
N PHE A 93 5.85 3.02 2.52
CA PHE A 93 7.22 3.48 2.34
C PHE A 93 7.33 4.91 2.87
N ILE A 94 8.20 5.12 3.85
CA ILE A 94 8.41 6.44 4.46
C ILE A 94 9.78 6.94 4.05
N THR A 95 9.81 8.10 3.40
CA THR A 95 11.02 8.85 3.07
C THR A 95 11.08 10.07 3.98
N ASN A 96 12.20 10.26 4.68
CA ASN A 96 12.45 11.48 5.44
C ASN A 96 13.54 12.24 4.71
N ASP A 97 13.28 13.51 4.38
CA ASP A 97 14.26 14.34 3.70
C ASP A 97 14.19 15.78 4.16
N THR A 98 15.23 16.53 3.82
CA THR A 98 15.43 17.89 4.28
C THR A 98 15.97 18.73 3.14
N ILE A 99 15.37 19.91 2.95
CA ILE A 99 15.83 20.93 2.00
C ILE A 99 16.08 22.26 2.72
N CYS A 100 16.79 23.13 2.06
CA CYS A 100 16.97 24.49 2.51
C CYS A 100 15.84 25.38 1.99
N ARG A 101 15.57 26.47 2.69
CA ARG A 101 14.56 27.46 2.27
C ARG A 101 14.88 27.98 0.87
N GLY A 102 13.89 27.88 -0.03
CA GLY A 102 14.02 28.28 -1.43
C GLY A 102 14.41 27.14 -2.36
N GLU A 103 14.78 25.98 -1.84
CA GLU A 103 14.99 24.77 -2.65
C GLU A 103 13.69 24.04 -2.91
N THR A 104 13.76 23.13 -3.86
CA THR A 104 12.65 22.27 -4.26
C THR A 104 13.01 20.82 -4.06
N TYR A 105 12.04 20.00 -3.66
CA TYR A 105 12.17 18.56 -3.56
C TYR A 105 11.19 17.88 -4.52
N GLU A 106 11.69 17.02 -5.38
CA GLU A 106 10.84 16.22 -6.26
C GLU A 106 10.52 14.87 -5.60
N PHE A 107 9.24 14.63 -5.38
CA PHE A 107 8.75 13.36 -4.87
C PHE A 107 7.63 12.84 -5.77
N ARG A 108 7.90 11.72 -6.42
CA ARG A 108 6.95 11.01 -7.29
C ARG A 108 6.33 11.89 -8.37
N GLY A 109 7.17 12.72 -9.00
CA GLY A 109 6.75 13.62 -10.08
C GLY A 109 6.04 14.89 -9.63
N LYS A 110 5.96 15.15 -8.32
CA LYS A 110 5.45 16.40 -7.75
C LYS A 110 6.57 17.15 -7.05
N ILE A 111 6.52 18.48 -7.13
CA ILE A 111 7.53 19.37 -6.56
C ILE A 111 6.98 19.98 -5.26
N TYR A 112 7.78 19.92 -4.20
CA TYR A 112 7.45 20.43 -2.87
C TYR A 112 8.51 21.44 -2.42
N THR A 113 8.06 22.53 -1.78
CA THR A 113 8.90 23.62 -1.29
C THR A 113 8.66 23.93 0.19
N GLU A 114 7.59 23.41 0.75
CA GLU A 114 7.20 23.65 2.14
C GLU A 114 7.41 22.41 3.01
N PRO A 115 7.65 22.58 4.31
CA PRO A 115 7.72 21.45 5.21
C PRO A 115 6.35 20.78 5.35
N GLY A 116 6.34 19.46 5.44
CA GLY A 116 5.08 18.75 5.59
C GLY A 116 5.19 17.24 5.47
N ILE A 117 4.04 16.60 5.59
CA ILE A 117 3.88 15.17 5.33
C ILE A 117 3.02 15.03 4.08
N TYR A 118 3.61 14.46 3.05
CA TYR A 118 2.99 14.28 1.75
C TYR A 118 2.79 12.81 1.48
N ASN A 119 1.58 12.44 1.09
CA ASN A 119 1.23 11.06 0.79
C ASN A 119 0.90 10.93 -0.70
N ASP A 120 1.35 9.84 -1.27
CA ASP A 120 0.97 9.37 -2.60
C ASP A 120 0.66 7.89 -2.53
N SER A 121 -0.31 7.42 -3.30
CA SER A 121 -0.71 6.03 -3.31
C SER A 121 -0.62 5.43 -4.71
N LEU A 122 -0.19 4.19 -4.77
CA LEU A 122 -0.24 3.37 -5.98
C LEU A 122 -1.02 2.11 -5.72
N VAL A 123 -1.98 1.86 -6.58
CA VAL A 123 -2.71 0.59 -6.59
C VAL A 123 -1.81 -0.49 -7.18
N SER A 124 -1.59 -1.56 -6.43
CA SER A 124 -0.86 -2.73 -6.91
C SER A 124 -1.66 -3.52 -7.95
N VAL A 125 -1.02 -4.46 -8.63
CA VAL A 125 -1.69 -5.36 -9.59
C VAL A 125 -2.82 -6.17 -8.94
N ALA A 126 -2.71 -6.43 -7.64
CA ALA A 126 -3.73 -7.11 -6.83
C ALA A 126 -4.85 -6.18 -6.36
N GLY A 127 -4.85 -4.90 -6.73
CA GLY A 127 -5.85 -3.93 -6.31
C GLY A 127 -5.61 -3.30 -4.93
N CYS A 128 -4.52 -3.67 -4.23
CA CYS A 128 -4.21 -3.14 -2.92
C CYS A 128 -3.32 -1.90 -2.99
N ASP A 129 -3.66 -0.88 -2.23
CA ASP A 129 -2.92 0.38 -2.20
C ASP A 129 -1.60 0.24 -1.44
N SER A 130 -0.54 0.76 -2.05
CA SER A 130 0.75 1.00 -1.38
C SER A 130 0.89 2.50 -1.16
N ILE A 131 1.19 2.90 0.08
CA ILE A 131 1.30 4.30 0.48
C ILE A 131 2.78 4.69 0.48
N TYR A 132 3.09 5.77 -0.24
CA TYR A 132 4.38 6.44 -0.20
C TYR A 132 4.24 7.75 0.55
N GLN A 133 4.95 7.88 1.67
CA GLN A 133 4.90 9.07 2.52
C GLN A 133 6.26 9.78 2.48
N LEU A 134 6.26 11.05 2.14
CA LEU A 134 7.39 11.95 2.32
C LEU A 134 7.17 12.80 3.56
N ARG A 135 8.17 12.83 4.44
CA ARG A 135 8.27 13.78 5.54
C ARG A 135 9.38 14.76 5.22
N LEU A 136 8.99 15.92 4.73
CA LEU A 136 9.92 16.97 4.29
C LEU A 136 10.11 17.99 5.40
N MET A 137 11.37 18.26 5.74
CA MET A 137 11.77 19.35 6.61
C MET A 137 12.41 20.46 5.76
N VAL A 138 12.12 21.71 6.10
CA VAL A 138 12.73 22.87 5.44
C VAL A 138 13.49 23.67 6.50
N HIS A 139 14.80 23.74 6.34
CA HIS A 139 15.64 24.56 7.21
C HIS A 139 15.63 26.00 6.74
N PRO A 140 15.49 26.95 7.68
CA PRO A 140 15.64 28.35 7.34
C PRO A 140 17.08 28.64 6.89
N SER A 141 17.23 29.45 5.86
CA SER A 141 18.45 30.20 5.59
C SER A 141 18.46 31.42 6.50
N GLY A 142 19.57 31.71 7.12
CA GLY A 142 19.71 32.87 7.99
C GLY A 142 20.90 33.71 7.56
N THR A 143 20.76 35.02 7.58
CA THR A 143 21.87 35.95 7.49
C THR A 143 22.24 36.36 8.90
N ARG A 144 23.51 36.42 9.20
CA ARG A 144 24.03 36.96 10.46
C ARG A 144 24.70 38.30 10.16
N ASP A 145 24.14 39.36 10.68
CA ASP A 145 24.78 40.68 10.66
C ASP A 145 25.71 40.79 11.84
N VAL A 146 27.00 41.11 11.58
CA VAL A 146 28.00 41.38 12.60
C VAL A 146 28.28 42.87 12.55
N TYR A 147 28.07 43.52 13.69
CA TYR A 147 28.37 44.94 13.85
C TYR A 147 29.60 45.06 14.74
N ASP A 148 30.65 45.70 14.23
CA ASP A 148 31.85 45.97 14.98
C ASP A 148 32.33 47.39 14.71
N ALA A 149 33.00 48.01 15.66
CA ALA A 149 33.47 49.37 15.57
C ALA A 149 34.98 49.44 15.78
N TYR A 150 35.71 49.94 14.81
CA TYR A 150 37.15 50.07 14.81
C TYR A 150 37.60 51.50 14.55
N CYS A 151 38.80 51.84 15.08
CA CYS A 151 39.44 53.13 14.78
C CYS A 151 40.22 53.03 13.46
N ASN A 152 40.33 54.16 12.76
CA ASN A 152 40.88 54.24 11.40
C ASN A 152 42.38 53.96 11.23
N THR A 153 43.05 53.55 12.28
CA THR A 153 44.49 53.18 12.24
C THR A 153 44.76 51.69 12.37
N GLU A 154 43.73 50.90 12.42
CA GLU A 154 43.80 49.48 12.66
C GLU A 154 43.42 48.65 11.44
N THR A 155 43.85 47.43 11.45
CA THR A 155 43.42 46.42 10.47
C THR A 155 42.32 45.60 11.09
N TYR A 156 41.28 45.30 10.32
CA TYR A 156 40.19 44.40 10.72
C TYR A 156 40.36 43.07 10.04
N VAL A 157 40.21 41.99 10.77
CA VAL A 157 40.24 40.63 10.21
C VAL A 157 38.84 40.07 10.23
N PHE A 158 38.29 39.85 9.06
CA PHE A 158 37.01 39.20 8.89
C PHE A 158 37.20 37.90 8.13
N ASN A 159 36.81 36.81 8.73
CA ASN A 159 36.87 35.46 8.14
C ASN A 159 38.23 35.04 7.54
N GLY A 160 39.31 35.56 8.10
CA GLY A 160 40.68 35.31 7.63
C GLY A 160 41.24 36.33 6.63
N ASP A 161 40.39 37.21 6.12
CA ASP A 161 40.78 38.32 5.26
C ASP A 161 41.12 39.55 6.12
N THR A 162 42.28 40.15 5.86
CA THR A 162 42.73 41.35 6.55
C THR A 162 42.38 42.59 5.76
N ILE A 163 41.61 43.49 6.34
CA ILE A 163 41.18 44.73 5.73
C ILE A 163 41.93 45.89 6.38
N ASP A 164 42.61 46.67 5.56
CA ASP A 164 43.31 47.87 5.98
C ASP A 164 42.34 49.05 6.09
N LEU A 165 42.01 49.45 7.31
CA LEU A 165 41.08 50.52 7.57
C LEU A 165 41.75 51.92 7.44
N SER A 166 43.07 52.02 7.30
CA SER A 166 43.80 53.30 7.17
C SER A 166 43.41 54.09 5.89
N GLN A 167 42.83 53.46 4.95
CA GLN A 167 42.38 54.03 3.70
C GLN A 167 41.02 54.82 3.81
N PHE A 168 40.30 54.59 4.89
CA PHE A 168 39.03 55.25 5.12
C PHE A 168 39.20 56.48 6.01
N ARG A 169 38.90 57.66 5.48
CA ARG A 169 39.15 58.98 6.16
C ARG A 169 37.94 59.53 6.88
N THR A 170 36.78 58.88 6.81
CA THR A 170 35.52 59.33 7.40
C THR A 170 34.76 58.11 7.93
N ASP A 171 33.73 58.34 8.72
CA ASP A 171 32.81 57.30 9.19
C ASP A 171 32.29 56.53 8.00
N THR A 172 32.80 55.33 7.80
CA THR A 172 32.44 54.47 6.67
C THR A 172 31.87 53.19 7.24
N THR A 173 30.68 52.79 6.74
CA THR A 173 30.10 51.48 7.02
C THR A 173 30.53 50.52 5.96
N LEU A 174 31.26 49.48 6.33
CA LEU A 174 31.59 48.35 5.46
C LEU A 174 30.63 47.23 5.73
N ILE A 175 30.03 46.70 4.69
CA ILE A 175 29.10 45.55 4.79
C ILE A 175 29.80 44.35 4.19
N PHE A 176 30.00 43.33 4.99
CA PHE A 176 30.54 42.05 4.56
C PHE A 176 29.43 41.01 4.55
N HIS A 177 29.38 40.24 3.49
CA HIS A 177 28.49 39.11 3.38
C HIS A 177 29.29 37.81 3.46
N GLU A 178 28.96 37.00 4.41
CA GLU A 178 29.53 35.68 4.56
C GLU A 178 28.43 34.64 4.44
N THR A 179 28.70 33.58 3.65
CA THR A 179 27.82 32.43 3.59
C THR A 179 28.21 31.47 4.71
N VAL A 180 27.36 31.36 5.71
CA VAL A 180 27.55 30.42 6.83
C VAL A 180 26.60 29.26 6.66
N PHE A 181 27.15 28.06 6.58
CA PHE A 181 26.34 26.86 6.52
C PHE A 181 25.89 26.46 7.93
N ASN A 182 24.61 26.21 8.09
CA ASN A 182 24.09 25.63 9.31
C ASN A 182 24.41 24.12 9.40
N SER A 183 24.01 23.47 10.49
CA SER A 183 24.23 22.03 10.69
C SER A 183 23.57 21.14 9.60
N ALA A 184 22.57 21.68 8.88
CA ALA A 184 21.93 21.03 7.74
C ALA A 184 22.61 21.36 6.39
N LYS A 185 23.73 22.10 6.41
CA LYS A 185 24.47 22.61 5.22
C LYS A 185 23.67 23.59 4.37
N CYS A 186 22.65 24.22 4.92
CA CYS A 186 21.93 25.31 4.26
C CYS A 186 22.71 26.62 4.43
N ASP A 187 22.74 27.42 3.36
CA ASP A 187 23.35 28.74 3.35
C ASP A 187 22.61 29.67 4.31
N SER A 188 23.36 30.45 5.05
CA SER A 188 22.86 31.48 5.96
C SER A 188 23.33 32.85 5.51
#